data_5056f9b6eee5c20af7af8ec468d75218
#
_entry.id   5056f9b6eee5c20af7af8ec468d75218
#
_cell.length_a   1.000
_cell.length_b   1.000
_cell.length_c   1.000
_cell.angle_alpha   90.00
_cell.angle_beta   90.00
_cell.angle_gamma   90.00
#
_symmetry.space_group_name_H-M   'P 1'
#
loop_
_entity.id
_entity.type
_entity.pdbx_description
1 polymer ?
#
loop_
_entity_poly.entity_id
_entity_poly.type
_entity_poly.pdbx_seq_one_letter_code
_entity_poly.pdbx_strand_id
1 'polypeptide(L)'
;MFDRKNENVASLTEILGRIKLNPTPASNALADELALEPELLVEIAKMRSEFERDGIAYTEGALIGMAENRYLRRKYDEQAAELFAQVAAIPQRFAKTSLIGFKAFDGVQEAAFRRVCRWANAVKDGKTPWLVISGTWGTGKSHLACAALNSLRESKGLTVRFVATMDLVRAVQGTYGNQKATTSEAEITTELARLDVLCLDDIAADPSSFEAKLLARILDARYRNDKPTVLVTNLSIEETNGQPSKFDQYVGDLVASRTHQCADFVEIKTTDFRRGLRDRIKARKALELN
;
A
#
# COMPACT_ATOMS: atom_id res chain seq x y z
N MET A 1 -42.23 -11.96 6.00
CA MET A 1 -42.86 -10.64 6.12
C MET A 1 -41.91 -9.80 6.96
N PHE A 2 -40.87 -9.24 6.33
CA PHE A 2 -39.91 -8.33 6.99
C PHE A 2 -40.09 -6.95 6.39
N ASP A 3 -40.68 -6.11 7.20
CA ASP A 3 -40.95 -4.72 6.96
C ASP A 3 -39.62 -3.94 7.00
N ARG A 4 -39.07 -3.56 5.84
CA ARG A 4 -37.97 -2.60 5.75
C ARG A 4 -38.56 -1.22 5.77
N LYS A 5 -38.68 -0.67 6.96
CA LYS A 5 -38.96 0.75 7.15
C LYS A 5 -37.89 1.61 6.53
N ASN A 6 -38.38 2.49 5.65
CA ASN A 6 -37.75 3.72 5.13
C ASN A 6 -36.84 4.40 6.17
N GLU A 7 -35.54 4.25 6.03
CA GLU A 7 -34.57 5.17 6.64
C GLU A 7 -34.37 6.32 5.65
N ASN A 8 -34.89 7.46 6.03
CA ASN A 8 -34.68 8.83 5.54
C ASN A 8 -33.69 9.00 4.37
N VAL A 9 -34.14 8.79 3.15
CA VAL A 9 -33.50 9.36 1.97
C VAL A 9 -33.89 10.85 1.96
N ALA A 10 -32.95 11.72 2.33
CA ALA A 10 -33.15 13.16 2.20
C ALA A 10 -33.61 13.47 0.77
N SER A 11 -34.63 14.30 0.60
CA SER A 11 -35.11 14.63 -0.74
C SER A 11 -33.97 15.30 -1.54
N LEU A 12 -34.00 15.13 -2.87
CA LEU A 12 -33.03 15.79 -3.77
C LEU A 12 -32.93 17.30 -3.48
N THR A 13 -34.04 17.92 -3.15
CA THR A 13 -34.15 19.37 -2.80
C THR A 13 -33.36 19.66 -1.51
N GLU A 14 -33.38 18.79 -0.51
CA GLU A 14 -32.61 18.97 0.72
C GLU A 14 -31.10 18.76 0.49
N ILE A 15 -30.73 17.78 -0.36
CA ILE A 15 -29.34 17.53 -0.72
C ILE A 15 -28.76 18.69 -1.52
N LEU A 16 -29.48 19.16 -2.53
CA LEU A 16 -29.07 20.29 -3.37
C LEU A 16 -29.09 21.62 -2.61
N GLY A 17 -30.02 21.80 -1.68
CA GLY A 17 -30.06 22.97 -0.80
C GLY A 17 -28.84 23.08 0.13
N ARG A 18 -28.33 21.96 0.63
CA ARG A 18 -27.08 21.91 1.42
C ARG A 18 -25.84 22.30 0.60
N ILE A 19 -25.87 22.08 -0.71
CA ILE A 19 -24.77 22.41 -1.63
C ILE A 19 -24.96 23.83 -2.25
N LYS A 20 -26.03 24.54 -1.90
CA LYS A 20 -26.42 25.85 -2.50
C LYS A 20 -26.64 25.77 -4.03
N LEU A 21 -27.08 24.63 -4.54
CA LEU A 21 -27.46 24.44 -5.93
C LEU A 21 -28.99 24.39 -5.99
N ASN A 22 -29.59 25.22 -6.88
CA ASN A 22 -31.04 25.21 -7.09
C ASN A 22 -31.40 24.06 -8.03
N PRO A 23 -32.26 23.09 -7.62
CA PRO A 23 -32.70 22.02 -8.49
C PRO A 23 -33.60 22.59 -9.60
N THR A 24 -33.37 22.11 -10.82
CA THR A 24 -34.31 22.42 -11.93
C THR A 24 -35.44 21.39 -11.96
N PRO A 25 -36.62 21.71 -12.46
CA PRO A 25 -37.72 20.75 -12.58
C PRO A 25 -37.35 19.48 -13.36
N ALA A 26 -36.46 19.60 -14.35
CA ALA A 26 -35.97 18.49 -15.15
C ALA A 26 -35.05 17.55 -14.36
N SER A 27 -34.25 18.05 -13.38
CA SER A 27 -33.36 17.21 -12.56
C SER A 27 -34.14 16.39 -11.53
N ASN A 28 -35.27 16.88 -11.03
CA ASN A 28 -36.11 16.13 -10.09
C ASN A 28 -36.85 14.99 -10.80
N ALA A 29 -37.40 15.24 -12.01
CA ALA A 29 -38.07 14.21 -12.79
C ALA A 29 -37.11 13.05 -13.19
N LEU A 30 -35.86 13.37 -13.52
CA LEU A 30 -34.86 12.39 -13.92
C LEU A 30 -34.40 11.53 -12.74
N ALA A 31 -34.33 12.10 -11.54
CA ALA A 31 -33.94 11.38 -10.32
C ALA A 31 -34.99 10.34 -9.89
N ASP A 32 -36.28 10.70 -10.04
CA ASP A 32 -37.38 9.78 -9.69
C ASP A 32 -37.55 8.68 -10.75
N GLU A 33 -37.22 8.95 -12.01
CA GLU A 33 -37.37 8.01 -13.13
C GLU A 33 -36.21 7.00 -13.17
N LEU A 34 -34.99 7.39 -12.76
CA LEU A 34 -33.78 6.56 -12.86
C LEU A 34 -33.38 5.89 -11.54
N ALA A 35 -34.06 6.15 -10.43
CA ALA A 35 -33.72 5.65 -9.08
C ALA A 35 -32.20 5.77 -8.75
N LEU A 36 -31.59 6.91 -9.13
CA LEU A 36 -30.15 7.15 -8.98
C LEU A 36 -29.75 7.34 -7.50
N GLU A 37 -28.56 6.89 -7.15
CA GLU A 37 -28.02 7.10 -5.81
C GLU A 37 -27.87 8.61 -5.50
N PRO A 38 -28.19 9.07 -4.27
CA PRO A 38 -28.12 10.49 -3.90
C PRO A 38 -26.76 11.13 -4.16
N GLU A 39 -25.68 10.37 -3.98
CA GLU A 39 -24.31 10.85 -4.21
C GLU A 39 -24.00 11.06 -5.70
N LEU A 40 -24.58 10.25 -6.57
CA LEU A 40 -24.47 10.42 -8.02
C LEU A 40 -25.21 11.68 -8.48
N LEU A 41 -26.36 11.98 -7.90
CA LEU A 41 -27.10 13.22 -8.18
C LEU A 41 -26.29 14.45 -7.81
N VAL A 42 -25.56 14.41 -6.70
CA VAL A 42 -24.63 15.48 -6.30
C VAL A 42 -23.51 15.64 -7.34
N GLU A 43 -22.97 14.55 -7.86
CA GLU A 43 -21.91 14.61 -8.86
C GLU A 43 -22.41 15.16 -10.20
N ILE A 44 -23.63 14.80 -10.62
CA ILE A 44 -24.29 15.37 -11.80
C ILE A 44 -24.47 16.88 -11.65
N ALA A 45 -24.97 17.34 -10.49
CA ALA A 45 -25.17 18.74 -10.22
C ALA A 45 -23.86 19.55 -10.22
N LYS A 46 -22.80 19.00 -9.64
CA LYS A 46 -21.46 19.62 -9.66
C LYS A 46 -20.92 19.75 -11.08
N MET A 47 -20.97 18.67 -11.86
CA MET A 47 -20.47 18.66 -13.23
C MET A 47 -21.25 19.63 -14.13
N ARG A 48 -22.57 19.71 -13.95
CA ARG A 48 -23.40 20.69 -14.65
C ARG A 48 -22.94 22.12 -14.36
N SER A 49 -22.74 22.44 -13.09
CA SER A 49 -22.26 23.78 -12.69
C SER A 49 -20.84 24.07 -13.22
N GLU A 50 -19.97 23.07 -13.29
CA GLU A 50 -18.64 23.21 -13.90
C GLU A 50 -18.75 23.53 -15.39
N PHE A 51 -19.57 22.79 -16.15
CA PHE A 51 -19.73 22.97 -17.58
C PHE A 51 -20.41 24.32 -17.93
N GLU A 52 -21.43 24.72 -17.18
CA GLU A 52 -22.07 26.02 -17.32
C GLU A 52 -21.11 27.19 -17.07
N ARG A 53 -20.30 27.09 -16.00
CA ARG A 53 -19.29 28.09 -15.68
C ARG A 53 -18.19 28.19 -16.76
N ASP A 54 -17.79 27.08 -17.32
CA ASP A 54 -16.68 26.99 -18.28
C ASP A 54 -17.18 27.13 -19.74
N GLY A 55 -18.51 27.34 -19.95
CA GLY A 55 -19.14 27.53 -21.26
C GLY A 55 -19.12 26.28 -22.15
N ILE A 56 -19.05 25.09 -21.55
CA ILE A 56 -19.00 23.82 -22.26
C ILE A 56 -20.41 23.37 -22.61
N ALA A 57 -20.70 23.19 -23.90
CA ALA A 57 -21.97 22.64 -24.37
C ALA A 57 -22.04 21.14 -24.08
N TYR A 58 -23.16 20.66 -23.57
CA TYR A 58 -23.38 19.25 -23.24
C TYR A 58 -24.84 18.82 -23.56
N THR A 59 -25.03 17.51 -23.70
CA THR A 59 -26.35 16.87 -23.63
C THR A 59 -26.53 16.23 -22.26
N GLU A 60 -27.76 16.15 -21.76
CA GLU A 60 -28.05 15.55 -20.45
C GLU A 60 -27.49 14.10 -20.34
N GLY A 61 -27.68 13.28 -21.39
CA GLY A 61 -27.14 11.92 -21.40
C GLY A 61 -25.60 11.85 -21.31
N ALA A 62 -24.92 12.80 -22.00
CA ALA A 62 -23.45 12.87 -21.92
C ALA A 62 -22.98 13.33 -20.53
N LEU A 63 -23.67 14.30 -19.94
CA LEU A 63 -23.40 14.82 -18.60
C LEU A 63 -23.55 13.70 -17.56
N ILE A 64 -24.69 12.98 -17.60
CA ILE A 64 -24.96 11.87 -16.69
C ILE A 64 -23.90 10.78 -16.82
N GLY A 65 -23.57 10.34 -18.04
CA GLY A 65 -22.54 9.31 -18.25
C GLY A 65 -21.16 9.73 -17.76
N MET A 66 -20.79 11.00 -17.92
CA MET A 66 -19.51 11.51 -17.39
C MET A 66 -19.53 11.63 -15.86
N ALA A 67 -20.64 12.07 -15.27
CA ALA A 67 -20.81 12.15 -13.82
C ALA A 67 -20.83 10.77 -13.18
N GLU A 68 -21.48 9.79 -13.80
CA GLU A 68 -21.48 8.39 -13.36
C GLU A 68 -20.07 7.79 -13.37
N ASN A 69 -19.33 7.99 -14.47
CA ASN A 69 -17.93 7.55 -14.54
C ASN A 69 -17.05 8.22 -13.46
N ARG A 70 -17.22 9.53 -13.21
CA ARG A 70 -16.50 10.25 -12.15
C ARG A 70 -16.88 9.74 -10.76
N TYR A 71 -18.15 9.51 -10.52
CA TYR A 71 -18.69 8.97 -9.27
C TYR A 71 -18.19 7.57 -8.97
N LEU A 72 -18.31 6.66 -9.94
CA LEU A 72 -17.81 5.29 -9.81
C LEU A 72 -16.30 5.27 -9.56
N ARG A 73 -15.54 6.08 -10.31
CA ARG A 73 -14.10 6.18 -10.12
C ARG A 73 -13.75 6.65 -8.72
N ARG A 74 -14.43 7.68 -8.20
CA ARG A 74 -14.21 8.14 -6.81
C ARG A 74 -14.56 7.05 -5.79
N LYS A 75 -15.67 6.37 -5.95
CA LYS A 75 -16.10 5.26 -5.08
C LYS A 75 -15.08 4.11 -5.08
N TYR A 76 -14.54 3.77 -6.24
CA TYR A 76 -13.44 2.80 -6.37
C TYR A 76 -12.17 3.28 -5.68
N ASP A 77 -11.79 4.54 -5.87
CA ASP A 77 -10.59 5.11 -5.25
C ASP A 77 -10.71 5.14 -3.71
N GLU A 78 -11.88 5.48 -3.15
CA GLU A 78 -12.16 5.46 -1.71
C GLU A 78 -12.09 4.04 -1.14
N GLN A 79 -12.70 3.07 -1.80
CA GLN A 79 -12.69 1.66 -1.38
C GLN A 79 -11.30 1.03 -1.51
N ALA A 80 -10.58 1.33 -2.59
CA ALA A 80 -9.20 0.94 -2.74
C ALA A 80 -8.35 1.54 -1.62
N ALA A 81 -8.51 2.83 -1.31
CA ALA A 81 -7.80 3.49 -0.21
C ALA A 81 -8.09 2.84 1.15
N GLU A 82 -9.33 2.42 1.41
CA GLU A 82 -9.72 1.73 2.63
C GLU A 82 -9.09 0.34 2.73
N LEU A 83 -9.15 -0.45 1.65
CA LEU A 83 -8.47 -1.75 1.56
C LEU A 83 -6.96 -1.58 1.78
N PHE A 84 -6.35 -0.61 1.12
CA PHE A 84 -4.94 -0.30 1.27
C PHE A 84 -4.57 0.19 2.68
N ALA A 85 -5.46 0.92 3.34
CA ALA A 85 -5.25 1.31 4.74
C ALA A 85 -5.18 0.09 5.67
N GLN A 86 -5.94 -0.96 5.37
CA GLN A 86 -5.95 -2.19 6.14
C GLN A 86 -4.75 -3.11 5.83
N VAL A 87 -4.43 -3.30 4.55
CA VAL A 87 -3.44 -4.29 4.07
C VAL A 87 -2.02 -3.72 4.00
N ALA A 88 -1.90 -2.41 3.74
CA ALA A 88 -0.64 -1.75 3.42
C ALA A 88 -0.23 -0.68 4.44
N ALA A 89 -0.58 -0.84 5.71
CA ALA A 89 -0.19 0.08 6.77
C ALA A 89 1.08 -0.37 7.48
N ILE A 90 1.91 0.59 7.89
CA ILE A 90 3.01 0.29 8.82
C ILE A 90 2.40 -0.28 10.11
N PRO A 91 2.80 -1.48 10.57
CA PRO A 91 2.24 -2.10 11.76
C PRO A 91 2.32 -1.17 12.97
N GLN A 92 1.27 -1.13 13.80
CA GLN A 92 1.16 -0.21 14.94
C GLN A 92 2.40 -0.26 15.86
N ARG A 93 2.98 -1.44 16.08
CA ARG A 93 4.21 -1.61 16.86
C ARG A 93 5.43 -0.88 16.28
N PHE A 94 5.41 -0.56 14.99
CA PHE A 94 6.46 0.17 14.28
C PHE A 94 6.05 1.60 13.89
N ALA A 95 4.84 2.03 14.22
CA ALA A 95 4.31 3.34 13.84
C ALA A 95 5.16 4.52 14.35
N LYS A 96 5.82 4.35 15.49
CA LYS A 96 6.68 5.36 16.13
C LYS A 96 8.18 5.08 15.99
N THR A 97 8.57 4.06 15.20
CA THR A 97 9.99 3.79 14.98
C THR A 97 10.61 4.85 14.09
N SER A 98 11.83 5.24 14.39
CA SER A 98 12.60 6.20 13.61
C SER A 98 14.03 5.73 13.41
N LEU A 99 14.70 6.22 12.36
CA LEU A 99 16.11 5.96 12.16
C LEU A 99 16.97 6.53 13.32
N ILE A 100 16.60 7.71 13.84
CA ILE A 100 17.31 8.34 14.95
C ILE A 100 17.19 7.50 16.24
N GLY A 101 16.04 6.86 16.45
CA GLY A 101 15.78 6.00 17.62
C GLY A 101 16.26 4.56 17.48
N PHE A 102 16.79 4.16 16.33
CA PHE A 102 17.28 2.81 16.12
C PHE A 102 18.55 2.54 16.92
N LYS A 103 18.53 1.50 17.72
CA LYS A 103 19.69 1.05 18.51
C LYS A 103 20.22 -0.26 17.94
N ALA A 104 21.37 -0.23 17.31
CA ALA A 104 22.10 -1.42 16.90
C ALA A 104 22.70 -2.10 18.13
N PHE A 105 22.68 -3.42 18.19
CA PHE A 105 23.20 -4.22 19.30
C PHE A 105 24.58 -4.79 19.00
N ASP A 106 24.96 -4.82 17.74
CA ASP A 106 26.25 -5.31 17.27
C ASP A 106 26.70 -4.58 16.00
N GLY A 107 27.92 -4.83 15.58
CA GLY A 107 28.51 -4.21 14.39
C GLY A 107 27.82 -4.58 13.08
N VAL A 108 27.15 -5.75 13.01
CA VAL A 108 26.41 -6.20 11.82
C VAL A 108 25.15 -5.35 11.64
N GLN A 109 24.40 -5.17 12.72
CA GLN A 109 23.22 -4.30 12.70
C GLN A 109 23.61 -2.83 12.46
N GLU A 110 24.73 -2.37 13.01
CA GLU A 110 25.20 -1.01 12.77
C GLU A 110 25.59 -0.79 11.31
N ALA A 111 26.26 -1.75 10.69
CA ALA A 111 26.58 -1.69 9.26
C ALA A 111 25.31 -1.66 8.39
N ALA A 112 24.34 -2.53 8.72
CA ALA A 112 23.04 -2.55 8.06
C ALA A 112 22.30 -1.21 8.22
N PHE A 113 22.25 -0.66 9.42
CA PHE A 113 21.66 0.63 9.73
C PHE A 113 22.27 1.76 8.87
N ARG A 114 23.58 1.84 8.79
CA ARG A 114 24.29 2.84 7.97
C ARG A 114 23.91 2.74 6.48
N ARG A 115 23.76 1.52 5.96
CA ARG A 115 23.36 1.29 4.57
C ARG A 115 21.93 1.73 4.33
N VAL A 116 21.00 1.37 5.23
CA VAL A 116 19.60 1.81 5.15
C VAL A 116 19.47 3.33 5.26
N CYS A 117 20.25 3.98 6.12
CA CYS A 117 20.30 5.45 6.18
C CYS A 117 20.79 6.08 4.85
N ARG A 118 21.82 5.51 4.21
CA ARG A 118 22.27 5.98 2.89
C ARG A 118 21.20 5.81 1.84
N TRP A 119 20.51 4.65 1.83
CA TRP A 119 19.38 4.42 0.93
C TRP A 119 18.27 5.46 1.14
N ALA A 120 17.84 5.67 2.39
CA ALA A 120 16.80 6.64 2.70
C ALA A 120 17.18 8.07 2.30
N ASN A 121 18.43 8.46 2.48
CA ASN A 121 18.92 9.76 2.04
C ASN A 121 18.94 9.88 0.50
N ALA A 122 19.35 8.82 -0.21
CA ALA A 122 19.29 8.81 -1.67
C ALA A 122 17.85 8.98 -2.19
N VAL A 123 16.86 8.36 -1.55
CA VAL A 123 15.43 8.56 -1.87
C VAL A 123 15.00 10.00 -1.56
N LYS A 124 15.43 10.58 -0.45
CA LYS A 124 15.16 12.00 -0.12
C LYS A 124 15.75 12.97 -1.15
N ASP A 125 16.87 12.58 -1.77
CA ASP A 125 17.55 13.34 -2.83
C ASP A 125 16.94 13.09 -4.23
N GLY A 126 15.79 12.39 -4.30
CA GLY A 126 15.08 12.11 -5.54
C GLY A 126 15.64 10.96 -6.37
N LYS A 127 16.60 10.19 -5.84
CA LYS A 127 17.06 8.95 -6.46
C LYS A 127 16.06 7.82 -6.23
N THR A 128 16.12 6.79 -7.06
CA THR A 128 15.14 5.70 -7.08
C THR A 128 15.74 4.30 -6.82
N PRO A 129 16.66 4.15 -5.83
CA PRO A 129 17.29 2.86 -5.56
C PRO A 129 16.30 1.89 -4.93
N TRP A 130 16.49 0.60 -5.21
CA TRP A 130 15.87 -0.46 -4.41
C TRP A 130 16.75 -0.83 -3.22
N LEU A 131 16.16 -1.51 -2.24
CA LEU A 131 16.83 -2.01 -1.06
C LEU A 131 16.35 -3.43 -0.75
N VAL A 132 17.26 -4.38 -0.67
CA VAL A 132 16.96 -5.74 -0.20
C VAL A 132 17.55 -5.92 1.19
N ILE A 133 16.71 -6.20 2.18
CA ILE A 133 17.14 -6.49 3.56
C ILE A 133 16.91 -7.98 3.84
N SER A 134 17.97 -8.74 3.93
CA SER A 134 17.95 -10.16 4.21
C SER A 134 18.46 -10.47 5.63
N GLY A 135 18.13 -11.65 6.13
CA GLY A 135 18.66 -12.17 7.39
C GLY A 135 17.67 -13.08 8.14
N THR A 136 18.13 -13.74 9.19
CA THR A 136 17.30 -14.65 9.99
C THR A 136 16.19 -13.92 10.76
N TRP A 137 15.29 -14.68 11.37
CA TRP A 137 14.21 -14.12 12.19
C TRP A 137 14.75 -13.37 13.41
N GLY A 138 14.07 -12.28 13.77
CA GLY A 138 14.38 -11.52 14.98
C GLY A 138 15.57 -10.57 14.90
N THR A 139 16.21 -10.43 13.74
CA THR A 139 17.39 -9.58 13.54
C THR A 139 17.10 -8.09 13.33
N GLY A 140 15.81 -7.70 13.30
CA GLY A 140 15.41 -6.28 13.21
C GLY A 140 15.12 -5.75 11.81
N LYS A 141 15.08 -6.61 10.77
CA LYS A 141 14.83 -6.22 9.36
C LYS A 141 13.60 -5.33 9.17
N SER A 142 12.42 -5.85 9.56
CA SER A 142 11.14 -5.11 9.44
C SER A 142 11.14 -3.83 10.28
N HIS A 143 11.78 -3.83 11.45
CA HIS A 143 11.95 -2.64 12.29
C HIS A 143 12.75 -1.57 11.55
N LEU A 144 13.87 -1.95 10.96
CA LEU A 144 14.75 -1.04 10.24
C LEU A 144 14.09 -0.51 8.95
N ALA A 145 13.39 -1.37 8.21
CA ALA A 145 12.59 -0.98 7.05
C ALA A 145 11.50 0.05 7.44
N CYS A 146 10.70 -0.23 8.47
CA CYS A 146 9.67 0.68 8.94
C CYS A 146 10.24 2.02 9.44
N ALA A 147 11.39 2.01 10.12
CA ALA A 147 12.07 3.23 10.55
C ALA A 147 12.48 4.10 9.36
N ALA A 148 12.96 3.50 8.29
CA ALA A 148 13.28 4.21 7.04
C ALA A 148 12.03 4.80 6.38
N LEU A 149 10.95 4.02 6.26
CA LEU A 149 9.68 4.48 5.70
C LEU A 149 9.09 5.66 6.49
N ASN A 150 9.07 5.58 7.83
CA ASN A 150 8.61 6.68 8.68
C ASN A 150 9.46 7.96 8.43
N SER A 151 10.78 7.81 8.36
CA SER A 151 11.68 8.93 8.08
C SER A 151 11.42 9.59 6.72
N LEU A 152 11.06 8.82 5.70
CA LEU A 152 10.70 9.34 4.38
C LEU A 152 9.36 10.05 4.39
N ARG A 153 8.35 9.46 5.04
CA ARG A 153 7.01 10.05 5.19
C ARG A 153 7.07 11.39 5.91
N GLU A 154 7.79 11.45 7.05
CA GLU A 154 7.87 12.65 7.88
C GLU A 154 8.67 13.78 7.22
N SER A 155 9.77 13.46 6.55
CA SER A 155 10.68 14.48 6.01
C SER A 155 10.30 15.01 4.63
N LYS A 156 9.60 14.24 3.80
CA LYS A 156 9.27 14.58 2.42
C LYS A 156 7.78 14.46 2.08
N GLY A 157 6.95 14.00 2.99
CA GLY A 157 5.53 13.76 2.74
C GLY A 157 5.26 12.70 1.67
N LEU A 158 6.21 11.77 1.43
CA LEU A 158 6.07 10.73 0.43
C LEU A 158 4.98 9.72 0.82
N THR A 159 4.26 9.23 -0.18
CA THR A 159 3.32 8.13 -0.01
C THR A 159 4.09 6.83 0.17
N VAL A 160 4.17 6.38 1.43
CA VAL A 160 4.87 5.14 1.78
C VAL A 160 3.87 4.08 2.22
N ARG A 161 4.11 2.83 1.84
CA ARG A 161 3.33 1.67 2.30
C ARG A 161 4.24 0.52 2.67
N PHE A 162 3.81 -0.17 3.72
CA PHE A 162 4.42 -1.43 4.17
C PHE A 162 3.38 -2.52 3.99
N VAL A 163 3.73 -3.59 3.31
CA VAL A 163 2.83 -4.68 2.96
C VAL A 163 3.51 -6.00 3.31
N ALA A 164 2.89 -6.79 4.18
CA ALA A 164 3.28 -8.17 4.35
C ALA A 164 2.81 -8.98 3.13
N THR A 165 3.70 -9.74 2.53
CA THR A 165 3.43 -10.45 1.26
C THR A 165 2.21 -11.37 1.36
N MET A 166 2.05 -12.09 2.48
CA MET A 166 0.90 -12.96 2.70
C MET A 166 -0.43 -12.21 2.80
N ASP A 167 -0.43 -10.99 3.37
CA ASP A 167 -1.65 -10.18 3.48
C ASP A 167 -2.04 -9.64 2.10
N LEU A 168 -1.06 -9.28 1.27
CA LEU A 168 -1.28 -8.91 -0.12
C LEU A 168 -1.92 -10.06 -0.92
N VAL A 169 -1.36 -11.27 -0.80
CA VAL A 169 -1.90 -12.46 -1.47
C VAL A 169 -3.35 -12.71 -1.07
N ARG A 170 -3.65 -12.66 0.23
CA ARG A 170 -5.02 -12.84 0.73
C ARG A 170 -5.98 -11.77 0.22
N ALA A 171 -5.53 -10.51 0.21
CA ALA A 171 -6.34 -9.41 -0.29
C ALA A 171 -6.70 -9.59 -1.77
N VAL A 172 -5.73 -9.96 -2.60
CA VAL A 172 -5.96 -10.22 -4.02
C VAL A 172 -6.83 -11.45 -4.24
N GLN A 173 -6.58 -12.56 -3.55
CA GLN A 173 -7.42 -13.75 -3.64
C GLN A 173 -8.86 -13.50 -3.20
N GLY A 174 -9.06 -12.64 -2.21
CA GLY A 174 -10.39 -12.22 -1.76
C GLY A 174 -11.20 -11.45 -2.81
N THR A 175 -10.59 -10.97 -3.88
CA THR A 175 -11.29 -10.32 -5.00
C THR A 175 -11.89 -11.33 -5.98
N TYR A 176 -11.37 -12.54 -6.03
CA TYR A 176 -11.81 -13.55 -7.00
C TYR A 176 -13.18 -14.14 -6.65
N GLY A 177 -14.08 -14.16 -7.65
CA GLY A 177 -15.43 -14.72 -7.48
C GLY A 177 -16.32 -13.96 -6.49
N ASN A 178 -15.85 -12.88 -5.92
CA ASN A 178 -16.60 -12.05 -4.99
C ASN A 178 -17.31 -10.92 -5.75
N GLN A 179 -18.59 -11.11 -6.08
CA GLN A 179 -19.40 -10.08 -6.74
C GLN A 179 -19.56 -8.78 -5.91
N LYS A 180 -19.21 -8.83 -4.63
CA LYS A 180 -19.19 -7.66 -3.73
C LYS A 180 -17.79 -7.07 -3.59
N ALA A 181 -16.79 -7.67 -4.22
CA ALA A 181 -15.45 -7.11 -4.22
C ALA A 181 -15.46 -5.80 -5.02
N THR A 182 -15.07 -4.75 -4.36
CA THR A 182 -15.05 -3.39 -4.89
C THR A 182 -13.73 -3.04 -5.56
N THR A 183 -12.75 -3.95 -5.48
CA THR A 183 -11.40 -3.75 -6.00
C THR A 183 -10.92 -5.04 -6.68
N SER A 184 -10.27 -4.91 -7.83
CA SER A 184 -9.69 -6.02 -8.59
C SER A 184 -8.19 -6.19 -8.31
N GLU A 185 -7.63 -7.36 -8.67
CA GLU A 185 -6.18 -7.58 -8.67
C GLU A 185 -5.43 -6.50 -9.47
N ALA A 186 -5.98 -6.09 -10.62
CA ALA A 186 -5.35 -5.09 -11.49
C ALA A 186 -5.26 -3.71 -10.81
N GLU A 187 -6.30 -3.32 -10.09
CA GLU A 187 -6.32 -2.05 -9.33
C GLU A 187 -5.33 -2.11 -8.17
N ILE A 188 -5.33 -3.19 -7.39
CA ILE A 188 -4.37 -3.39 -6.29
C ILE A 188 -2.93 -3.27 -6.81
N THR A 189 -2.61 -3.97 -7.88
CA THR A 189 -1.25 -3.95 -8.46
C THR A 189 -0.88 -2.56 -9.00
N THR A 190 -1.83 -1.87 -9.63
CA THR A 190 -1.64 -0.52 -10.16
C THR A 190 -1.38 0.49 -9.04
N GLU A 191 -2.15 0.45 -7.96
CA GLU A 191 -1.96 1.33 -6.82
C GLU A 191 -0.62 1.09 -6.13
N LEU A 192 -0.24 -0.17 -5.89
CA LEU A 192 1.08 -0.48 -5.32
C LEU A 192 2.23 -0.04 -6.23
N ALA A 193 2.03 -0.09 -7.56
CA ALA A 193 3.02 0.39 -8.51
C ALA A 193 3.20 1.92 -8.50
N ARG A 194 2.15 2.69 -8.16
CA ARG A 194 2.16 4.17 -8.16
C ARG A 194 2.76 4.80 -6.91
N LEU A 195 2.76 4.09 -5.78
CA LEU A 195 3.30 4.61 -4.52
C LEU A 195 4.71 5.15 -4.67
N ASP A 196 5.04 6.23 -3.96
CA ASP A 196 6.41 6.77 -4.00
C ASP A 196 7.39 5.75 -3.44
N VAL A 197 7.06 5.11 -2.32
CA VAL A 197 7.89 4.04 -1.73
C VAL A 197 7.03 2.87 -1.29
N LEU A 198 7.38 1.67 -1.71
CA LEU A 198 6.77 0.41 -1.28
C LEU A 198 7.77 -0.45 -0.53
N CYS A 199 7.35 -1.00 0.61
CA CYS A 199 8.05 -2.08 1.29
C CYS A 199 7.22 -3.35 1.21
N LEU A 200 7.79 -4.42 0.66
CA LEU A 200 7.25 -5.78 0.71
C LEU A 200 8.02 -6.56 1.78
N ASP A 201 7.32 -6.93 2.83
CA ASP A 201 7.92 -7.65 3.98
C ASP A 201 7.52 -9.11 3.98
N ASP A 202 8.36 -9.90 4.63
CA ASP A 202 8.18 -11.33 4.86
C ASP A 202 8.09 -12.15 3.56
N ILE A 203 8.94 -11.79 2.58
CA ILE A 203 9.13 -12.58 1.37
C ILE A 203 9.72 -13.93 1.82
N ALA A 204 8.92 -15.01 1.69
CA ALA A 204 9.17 -16.30 2.30
C ALA A 204 9.77 -17.34 1.34
N ALA A 205 10.24 -18.48 1.88
CA ALA A 205 11.01 -19.47 1.13
C ALA A 205 10.20 -20.32 0.14
N ASP A 206 8.87 -20.35 0.25
CA ASP A 206 8.01 -21.28 -0.49
C ASP A 206 6.82 -20.50 -1.10
N PRO A 207 7.05 -19.77 -2.21
CA PRO A 207 5.97 -19.03 -2.83
C PRO A 207 5.01 -19.99 -3.50
N SER A 208 3.73 -19.72 -3.35
CA SER A 208 2.80 -20.23 -4.34
C SER A 208 3.14 -19.63 -5.71
N SER A 209 2.92 -20.36 -6.78
CA SER A 209 3.12 -19.85 -8.16
C SER A 209 2.34 -18.55 -8.40
N PHE A 210 1.25 -18.35 -7.69
CA PHE A 210 0.45 -17.13 -7.69
C PHE A 210 1.18 -15.95 -7.05
N GLU A 211 1.73 -16.14 -5.85
CA GLU A 211 2.49 -15.12 -5.12
C GLU A 211 3.67 -14.61 -5.95
N ALA A 212 4.48 -15.52 -6.48
CA ALA A 212 5.63 -15.17 -7.32
C ALA A 212 5.21 -14.32 -8.54
N LYS A 213 4.11 -14.69 -9.23
CA LYS A 213 3.59 -13.94 -10.36
C LYS A 213 3.03 -12.57 -9.97
N LEU A 214 2.36 -12.48 -8.83
CA LEU A 214 1.82 -11.22 -8.31
C LEU A 214 2.96 -10.25 -7.98
N LEU A 215 3.95 -10.72 -7.24
CA LEU A 215 5.13 -9.91 -6.89
C LEU A 215 5.90 -9.49 -8.14
N ALA A 216 6.12 -10.41 -9.09
CA ALA A 216 6.81 -10.09 -10.34
C ALA A 216 6.12 -8.95 -11.10
N ARG A 217 4.79 -8.94 -11.18
CA ARG A 217 4.03 -7.86 -11.82
C ARG A 217 4.21 -6.52 -11.12
N ILE A 218 4.11 -6.49 -9.80
CA ILE A 218 4.26 -5.25 -9.02
C ILE A 218 5.69 -4.71 -9.18
N LEU A 219 6.69 -5.59 -9.02
CA LEU A 219 8.10 -5.21 -9.09
C LEU A 219 8.49 -4.77 -10.51
N ASP A 220 7.99 -5.45 -11.55
CA ASP A 220 8.19 -5.03 -12.94
C ASP A 220 7.62 -3.62 -13.21
N ALA A 221 6.41 -3.36 -12.75
CA ALA A 221 5.78 -2.06 -12.92
C ALA A 221 6.55 -0.96 -12.15
N ARG A 222 7.04 -1.24 -10.93
CA ARG A 222 7.82 -0.29 -10.14
C ARG A 222 9.19 -0.02 -10.75
N TYR A 223 9.86 -1.05 -11.27
CA TYR A 223 11.11 -0.89 -12.00
C TYR A 223 10.94 0.03 -13.21
N ARG A 224 9.93 -0.22 -14.06
CA ARG A 224 9.66 0.61 -15.25
C ARG A 224 9.27 2.05 -14.94
N ASN A 225 8.75 2.32 -13.74
CA ASN A 225 8.35 3.66 -13.29
C ASN A 225 9.38 4.30 -12.35
N ASP A 226 10.58 3.74 -12.25
CA ASP A 226 11.66 4.23 -11.38
C ASP A 226 11.18 4.50 -9.94
N LYS A 227 10.45 3.56 -9.33
CA LYS A 227 9.90 3.71 -7.98
C LYS A 227 10.74 2.99 -6.94
N PRO A 228 11.27 3.71 -5.91
CA PRO A 228 12.01 3.13 -4.81
C PRO A 228 11.25 2.01 -4.11
N THR A 229 11.90 0.87 -3.91
CA THR A 229 11.26 -0.34 -3.35
C THR A 229 12.16 -0.98 -2.30
N VAL A 230 11.57 -1.38 -1.18
CA VAL A 230 12.23 -2.16 -0.13
C VAL A 230 11.69 -3.58 -0.13
N LEU A 231 12.57 -4.55 -0.20
CA LEU A 231 12.25 -5.98 -0.13
C LEU A 231 12.86 -6.54 1.16
N VAL A 232 12.04 -7.10 2.02
CA VAL A 232 12.50 -7.70 3.28
C VAL A 232 12.25 -9.21 3.23
N THR A 233 13.30 -9.99 3.49
CA THR A 233 13.25 -11.43 3.32
C THR A 233 14.05 -12.18 4.37
N ASN A 234 13.72 -13.45 4.58
CA ASN A 234 14.54 -14.40 5.33
C ASN A 234 15.40 -15.30 4.40
N LEU A 235 15.26 -15.12 3.09
CA LEU A 235 16.01 -15.88 2.10
C LEU A 235 17.46 -15.40 2.05
N SER A 236 18.38 -16.33 1.78
CA SER A 236 19.78 -15.97 1.49
C SER A 236 19.85 -15.18 0.18
N ILE A 237 20.62 -14.11 0.19
CA ILE A 237 20.97 -13.30 -0.97
C ILE A 237 22.37 -13.66 -1.52
N GLU A 238 23.03 -14.65 -0.94
CA GLU A 238 24.34 -15.12 -1.37
C GLU A 238 24.18 -16.26 -2.39
N GLU A 239 24.91 -16.14 -3.49
CA GLU A 239 25.11 -17.25 -4.41
C GLU A 239 25.95 -18.36 -3.75
N THR A 240 25.60 -19.60 -4.00
CA THR A 240 26.31 -20.74 -3.44
C THR A 240 26.66 -21.74 -4.52
N ASN A 241 27.93 -22.08 -4.67
CA ASN A 241 28.43 -23.05 -5.66
C ASN A 241 27.99 -22.74 -7.11
N GLY A 242 27.96 -21.46 -7.50
CA GLY A 242 27.55 -21.05 -8.84
C GLY A 242 26.03 -21.17 -9.10
N GLN A 243 25.25 -21.41 -8.07
CA GLN A 243 23.79 -21.39 -8.14
C GLN A 243 23.26 -20.04 -7.67
N PRO A 244 22.22 -19.50 -8.33
CA PRO A 244 21.55 -18.28 -7.88
C PRO A 244 21.14 -18.34 -6.43
N SER A 245 21.13 -17.20 -5.75
CA SER A 245 20.68 -17.11 -4.36
C SER A 245 19.24 -17.62 -4.20
N LYS A 246 18.86 -18.02 -2.97
CA LYS A 246 17.45 -18.41 -2.70
C LYS A 246 16.47 -17.28 -2.99
N PHE A 247 16.90 -16.05 -2.76
CA PHE A 247 16.11 -14.87 -3.10
C PHE A 247 15.90 -14.75 -4.62
N ASP A 248 16.96 -14.93 -5.42
CA ASP A 248 16.87 -14.86 -6.89
C ASP A 248 15.97 -15.97 -7.45
N GLN A 249 16.12 -17.21 -6.94
CA GLN A 249 15.24 -18.31 -7.32
C GLN A 249 13.78 -18.03 -6.99
N TYR A 250 13.50 -17.34 -5.88
CA TYR A 250 12.15 -16.97 -5.47
C TYR A 250 11.52 -15.92 -6.38
N VAL A 251 12.23 -14.82 -6.63
CA VAL A 251 11.68 -13.70 -7.42
C VAL A 251 11.69 -13.98 -8.93
N GLY A 252 12.45 -14.98 -9.36
CA GLY A 252 12.64 -15.39 -10.76
C GLY A 252 13.61 -14.48 -11.51
N ASP A 253 14.16 -15.00 -12.60
CA ASP A 253 15.30 -14.41 -13.33
C ASP A 253 15.09 -12.95 -13.73
N LEU A 254 13.89 -12.62 -14.22
CA LEU A 254 13.59 -11.25 -14.66
C LEU A 254 13.66 -10.23 -13.52
N VAL A 255 13.05 -10.55 -12.38
CA VAL A 255 13.03 -9.66 -11.21
C VAL A 255 14.40 -9.66 -10.54
N ALA A 256 15.07 -10.81 -10.45
CA ALA A 256 16.42 -10.93 -9.91
C ALA A 256 17.39 -10.02 -10.68
N SER A 257 17.42 -10.11 -12.01
CA SER A 257 18.28 -9.28 -12.86
C SER A 257 18.07 -7.78 -12.61
N ARG A 258 16.82 -7.32 -12.51
CA ARG A 258 16.48 -5.92 -12.22
C ARG A 258 16.86 -5.52 -10.81
N THR A 259 16.64 -6.40 -9.85
CA THR A 259 17.02 -6.15 -8.45
C THR A 259 18.53 -5.99 -8.33
N HIS A 260 19.32 -6.85 -8.97
CA HIS A 260 20.77 -6.70 -9.00
C HIS A 260 21.25 -5.41 -9.67
N GLN A 261 20.50 -4.90 -10.65
CA GLN A 261 20.83 -3.65 -11.33
C GLN A 261 20.60 -2.41 -10.44
N CYS A 262 19.54 -2.38 -9.63
CA CYS A 262 19.10 -1.15 -8.97
C CYS A 262 19.07 -1.23 -7.43
N ALA A 263 19.27 -2.40 -6.81
CA ALA A 263 19.17 -2.55 -5.37
C ALA A 263 20.52 -2.52 -4.64
N ASP A 264 20.49 -1.97 -3.43
CA ASP A 264 21.49 -2.20 -2.41
C ASP A 264 21.09 -3.41 -1.56
N PHE A 265 21.97 -4.41 -1.41
CA PHE A 265 21.72 -5.65 -0.68
C PHE A 265 22.31 -5.58 0.72
N VAL A 266 21.48 -5.67 1.74
CA VAL A 266 21.86 -5.59 3.15
C VAL A 266 21.52 -6.90 3.84
N GLU A 267 22.54 -7.64 4.31
CA GLU A 267 22.33 -8.86 5.06
C GLU A 267 22.59 -8.66 6.56
N ILE A 268 21.65 -9.12 7.39
CA ILE A 268 21.74 -9.02 8.85
C ILE A 268 21.89 -10.43 9.43
N LYS A 269 23.12 -10.94 9.47
CA LYS A 269 23.48 -12.23 10.08
C LYS A 269 23.85 -12.00 11.56
N THR A 270 22.85 -11.96 12.43
CA THR A 270 23.05 -11.80 13.87
C THR A 270 22.06 -12.65 14.66
N THR A 271 22.18 -12.64 15.98
CA THR A 271 21.33 -13.42 16.89
C THR A 271 19.91 -12.84 16.95
N ASP A 272 18.92 -13.71 17.21
CA ASP A 272 17.52 -13.30 17.38
C ASP A 272 17.36 -12.42 18.64
N PHE A 273 17.17 -11.12 18.42
CA PHE A 273 16.96 -10.14 19.49
C PHE A 273 15.74 -10.46 20.36
N ARG A 274 14.69 -11.03 19.81
CA ARG A 274 13.46 -11.36 20.54
C ARG A 274 13.71 -12.46 21.58
N ARG A 275 14.58 -13.43 21.28
CA ARG A 275 15.00 -14.45 22.23
C ARG A 275 15.83 -13.83 23.37
N GLY A 276 16.82 -13.02 23.04
CA GLY A 276 17.63 -12.32 24.05
C GLY A 276 16.81 -11.38 24.94
N LEU A 277 15.81 -10.70 24.41
CA LEU A 277 14.89 -9.88 25.21
C LEU A 277 14.06 -10.70 26.19
N ARG A 278 13.55 -11.87 25.76
CA ARG A 278 12.82 -12.80 26.63
C ARG A 278 13.68 -13.29 27.80
N ASP A 279 14.93 -13.57 27.56
CA ASP A 279 15.82 -14.02 28.61
C ASP A 279 16.16 -12.90 29.61
N ARG A 280 16.35 -11.67 29.14
CA ARG A 280 16.54 -10.49 30.01
C ARG A 280 15.30 -10.21 30.85
N ILE A 281 14.08 -10.31 30.29
CA ILE A 281 12.82 -10.14 31.04
C ILE A 281 12.68 -11.24 32.11
N LYS A 282 13.01 -12.49 31.79
CA LYS A 282 13.00 -13.60 32.76
C LYS A 282 13.99 -13.34 33.89
N ALA A 283 15.24 -12.96 33.56
CA ALA A 283 16.28 -12.66 34.56
C ALA A 283 15.84 -11.49 35.48
N ARG A 284 15.25 -10.42 34.91
CA ARG A 284 14.75 -9.30 35.72
C ARG A 284 13.61 -9.70 36.65
N LYS A 285 12.64 -10.48 36.18
CA LYS A 285 11.55 -10.99 37.03
C LYS A 285 12.06 -11.91 38.15
N ALA A 286 13.09 -12.71 37.89
CA ALA A 286 13.69 -13.53 38.89
C ALA A 286 14.42 -12.72 39.99
N LEU A 287 14.99 -11.56 39.66
CA LEU A 287 15.60 -10.62 40.60
C LEU A 287 14.59 -9.83 41.42
N GLU A 288 13.39 -9.61 40.90
CA GLU A 288 12.28 -8.90 41.59
C GLU A 288 11.50 -9.84 42.55
N LEU A 289 11.74 -11.17 42.50
CA LEU A 289 11.08 -12.17 43.34
C LEU A 289 11.98 -12.68 44.52
N ASN A 290 13.20 -12.19 44.65
CA ASN A 290 14.13 -12.38 45.77
C ASN A 290 14.32 -11.08 46.53
#